data_9b6b257f945c4290fd24ed922da4e401
#
_entry.id   9b6b257f945c4290fd24ed922da4e401
#
_cell.length_a   1.000
_cell.length_b   1.000
_cell.length_c   1.000
_cell.angle_alpha   90.00
_cell.angle_beta   90.00
_cell.angle_gamma   90.00
#
_symmetry.space_group_name_H-M   'P 1'
#
loop_
_entity.id
_entity.type
_entity.pdbx_description
1 polymer ?
#
loop_
_entity_poly.entity_id
_entity_poly.type
_entity_poly.pdbx_seq_one_letter_code
_entity_poly.pdbx_strand_id
1 'polypeptide(L)'
;MLPVNLNDTDRNLRQSIAHRCSETGHVVSVRVHRLPTPFVLVEMSRREESAELAARFGGSIFGTLALVHLEHKAEQNTSIE
;
A
#
# COMPACT_ATOMS: atom_id res chain seq x y z
N MET A 1 5.63 5.68 -5.06
CA MET A 1 5.05 5.56 -3.71
C MET A 1 3.55 5.41 -3.77
N LEU A 2 3.00 4.79 -2.79
CA LEU A 2 1.55 4.61 -2.71
C LEU A 2 0.94 5.71 -1.85
N PRO A 3 0.10 6.57 -2.40
CA PRO A 3 -0.49 7.66 -1.63
C PRO A 3 -1.62 7.14 -0.73
N VAL A 4 -1.56 7.51 0.53
CA VAL A 4 -2.55 7.12 1.53
C VAL A 4 -2.73 8.25 2.54
N ASN A 5 -3.79 8.20 3.32
CA ASN A 5 -3.97 9.13 4.42
C ASN A 5 -3.38 8.51 5.69
N LEU A 6 -2.19 8.94 6.07
CA LEU A 6 -1.51 8.38 7.24
C LEU A 6 -2.17 8.75 8.57
N ASN A 7 -3.15 9.64 8.55
CA ASN A 7 -3.93 9.95 9.75
C ASN A 7 -5.05 8.95 9.98
N ASP A 8 -5.30 8.08 9.02
CA ASP A 8 -6.32 7.05 9.16
C ASP A 8 -5.90 5.98 10.16
N THR A 9 -6.86 5.19 10.63
CA THR A 9 -6.55 4.08 11.52
C THR A 9 -5.82 2.98 10.75
N ASP A 10 -5.12 2.12 11.46
CA ASP A 10 -4.43 1.00 10.81
C ASP A 10 -5.41 0.11 10.07
N ARG A 11 -6.57 -0.11 10.64
CA ARG A 11 -7.59 -0.92 10.01
C ARG A 11 -8.02 -0.34 8.67
N ASN A 12 -8.32 0.96 8.66
CA ASN A 12 -8.75 1.62 7.43
C ASN A 12 -7.63 1.67 6.41
N LEU A 13 -6.41 1.90 6.86
CA LEU A 13 -5.27 1.88 5.95
C LEU A 13 -5.10 0.51 5.31
N ARG A 14 -5.16 -0.55 6.10
CA ARG A 14 -5.02 -1.89 5.55
C ARG A 14 -6.10 -2.19 4.53
N GLN A 15 -7.33 -1.80 4.83
CA GLN A 15 -8.44 -2.04 3.90
C GLN A 15 -8.28 -1.25 2.61
N SER A 16 -7.91 0.00 2.74
CA SER A 16 -7.73 0.88 1.59
C SER A 16 -6.58 0.39 0.71
N ILE A 17 -5.47 0.00 1.32
CA ILE A 17 -4.32 -0.50 0.59
C ILE A 17 -4.64 -1.83 -0.09
N ALA A 18 -5.31 -2.72 0.64
CA ALA A 18 -5.69 -4.01 0.07
C ALA A 18 -6.61 -3.83 -1.13
N HIS A 19 -7.55 -2.90 -1.03
CA HIS A 19 -8.47 -2.64 -2.12
C HIS A 19 -7.72 -2.15 -3.37
N ARG A 20 -6.77 -1.26 -3.18
CA ARG A 20 -6.00 -0.73 -4.31
C ARG A 20 -5.08 -1.80 -4.90
N CYS A 21 -4.49 -2.63 -4.06
CA CYS A 21 -3.60 -3.67 -4.54
C CYS A 21 -4.37 -4.81 -5.21
N SER A 22 -5.65 -4.95 -4.90
CA SER A 22 -6.47 -5.99 -5.50
C SER A 22 -6.65 -5.80 -7.00
N GLU A 23 -6.37 -4.60 -7.50
CA GLU A 23 -6.39 -4.37 -8.93
C GLU A 23 -5.23 -5.03 -9.64
N THR A 24 -4.17 -5.36 -8.90
CA THR A 24 -2.99 -5.98 -9.47
C THR A 24 -3.04 -7.51 -9.33
N GLY A 25 -3.76 -8.00 -8.37
CA GLY A 25 -3.85 -9.44 -8.13
C GLY A 25 -4.53 -9.74 -6.81
N HIS A 26 -4.35 -10.97 -6.35
CA HIS A 26 -4.99 -11.41 -5.11
C HIS A 26 -4.12 -11.07 -3.90
N VAL A 27 -4.63 -10.24 -3.01
CA VAL A 27 -3.92 -9.81 -1.82
C VAL A 27 -4.12 -10.83 -0.71
N VAL A 28 -3.02 -11.34 -0.17
CA VAL A 28 -3.05 -12.31 0.93
C VAL A 28 -3.00 -11.60 2.27
N SER A 29 -2.12 -10.62 2.41
CA SER A 29 -2.01 -9.88 3.67
C SER A 29 -1.41 -8.50 3.44
N VAL A 30 -1.67 -7.60 4.37
CA VAL A 30 -1.16 -6.24 4.32
C VAL A 30 -0.66 -5.87 5.72
N ARG A 31 0.59 -5.39 5.81
CA ARG A 31 1.14 -4.93 7.06
C ARG A 31 1.64 -3.53 6.89
N VAL A 32 1.15 -2.61 7.68
CA VAL A 32 1.52 -1.20 7.62
C VAL A 32 2.53 -0.90 8.71
N HIS A 33 3.63 -0.27 8.32
CA HIS A 33 4.66 0.19 9.26
C HIS A 33 4.78 1.70 9.11
N ARG A 34 4.70 2.42 10.23
CA ARG A 34 4.71 3.88 10.17
C ARG A 34 6.06 4.50 10.49
N LEU A 35 6.87 3.80 11.29
CA LEU A 35 8.14 4.33 11.74
C LEU A 35 9.26 3.40 11.34
N PRO A 36 10.45 3.93 11.09
CA PRO A 36 10.82 5.36 11.06
C PRO A 36 10.27 6.08 9.83
N THR A 37 10.07 5.39 8.73
CA THR A 37 9.43 5.94 7.55
C THR A 37 8.28 5.02 7.17
N PRO A 38 7.18 5.57 6.68
CA PRO A 38 6.01 4.73 6.41
C PRO A 38 6.19 3.85 5.19
N PHE A 39 5.90 2.58 5.35
CA PHE A 39 5.91 1.64 4.23
C PHE A 39 4.89 0.52 4.51
N VAL A 40 4.58 -0.24 3.50
CA VAL A 40 3.67 -1.35 3.64
C VAL A 40 4.30 -2.60 3.04
N LEU A 41 4.05 -3.73 3.67
CA LEU A 41 4.40 -5.03 3.13
C LEU A 41 3.12 -5.68 2.69
N VAL A 42 3.02 -5.97 1.41
CA VAL A 42 1.84 -6.59 0.83
C VAL A 42 2.23 -7.97 0.32
N GLU A 43 1.57 -8.98 0.83
CA GLU A 43 1.78 -10.32 0.31
C GLU A 43 0.72 -10.63 -0.73
N MET A 44 1.17 -10.97 -1.92
CA MET A 44 0.28 -11.35 -3.01
C MET A 44 0.31 -12.86 -3.18
N SER A 45 -0.66 -13.42 -3.87
CA SER A 45 -0.73 -14.87 -4.05
C SER A 45 0.32 -15.40 -5.02
N ARG A 46 0.86 -14.53 -5.88
CA ARG A 46 1.83 -14.95 -6.88
C ARG A 46 2.96 -13.95 -6.99
N ARG A 47 4.13 -14.47 -7.37
CA ARG A 47 5.29 -13.63 -7.53
C ARG A 47 5.10 -12.57 -8.59
N GLU A 48 4.44 -12.92 -9.69
CA GLU A 48 4.18 -11.98 -10.77
C GLU A 48 3.34 -10.81 -10.30
N GLU A 49 2.42 -11.07 -9.39
CA GLU A 49 1.57 -10.02 -8.85
C GLU A 49 2.35 -9.07 -7.97
N SER A 50 3.25 -9.61 -7.12
CA SER A 50 4.07 -8.74 -6.29
C SER A 50 5.05 -7.93 -7.13
N ALA A 51 5.58 -8.51 -8.19
CA ALA A 51 6.48 -7.79 -9.09
C ALA A 51 5.75 -6.66 -9.79
N GLU A 52 4.54 -6.90 -10.24
CA GLU A 52 3.75 -5.87 -10.89
C GLU A 52 3.38 -4.75 -9.92
N LEU A 53 3.05 -5.10 -8.68
CA LEU A 53 2.73 -4.13 -7.66
C LEU A 53 3.94 -3.22 -7.40
N ALA A 54 5.11 -3.81 -7.25
CA ALA A 54 6.33 -3.04 -7.02
C ALA A 54 6.66 -2.16 -8.22
N ALA A 55 6.45 -2.64 -9.43
CA ALA A 55 6.69 -1.84 -10.62
C ALA A 55 5.73 -0.66 -10.68
N ARG A 56 4.50 -0.86 -10.25
CA ARG A 56 3.49 0.17 -10.31
C ARG A 56 3.73 1.27 -9.28
N PHE A 57 4.19 0.92 -8.10
CA PHE A 57 4.36 1.89 -7.02
C PHE A 57 5.83 2.14 -6.64
N GLY A 58 6.76 1.52 -7.35
CA GLY A 58 8.16 1.79 -7.12
C GLY A 58 8.72 1.15 -5.86
N GLY A 59 8.45 -0.12 -5.66
CA GLY A 59 8.91 -0.80 -4.47
C GLY A 59 9.94 -1.87 -4.73
N SER A 60 10.15 -2.71 -3.74
CA SER A 60 11.05 -3.88 -3.82
C SER A 60 10.23 -5.13 -3.63
N ILE A 61 10.73 -6.25 -4.14
CA ILE A 61 10.03 -7.51 -4.00
C ILE A 61 10.90 -8.56 -3.33
N PHE A 62 10.24 -9.43 -2.57
CA PHE A 62 10.88 -10.55 -1.91
C PHE A 62 9.92 -11.73 -2.10
N GLY A 63 10.06 -12.45 -3.20
CA GLY A 63 9.14 -13.54 -3.54
C GLY A 63 7.74 -13.01 -3.79
N THR A 64 6.79 -13.41 -2.97
CA THR A 64 5.40 -12.93 -3.07
C THR A 64 5.13 -11.67 -2.26
N LEU A 65 6.15 -11.16 -1.56
CA LEU A 65 6.01 -9.92 -0.80
C LEU A 65 6.49 -8.73 -1.59
N ALA A 66 5.75 -7.65 -1.52
CA ALA A 66 6.17 -6.37 -2.08
C ALA A 66 6.30 -5.36 -0.96
N LEU A 67 7.40 -4.64 -0.92
CA LEU A 67 7.59 -3.54 0.02
C LEU A 67 7.40 -2.25 -0.74
N VAL A 68 6.44 -1.46 -0.33
CA VAL A 68 6.11 -0.21 -1.03
C VAL A 68 6.10 0.92 -0.01
N HIS A 69 6.81 1.98 -0.32
CA HIS A 69 6.81 3.16 0.56
C HIS A 69 5.50 3.91 0.42
N LEU A 70 5.04 4.47 1.52
CA LEU A 70 3.79 5.21 1.55
C LEU A 70 4.06 6.71 1.51
N GLU A 71 3.18 7.41 0.83
CA GLU A 71 3.25 8.84 0.75
C GLU A 71 1.99 9.41 1.37
N HIS A 72 2.15 10.29 2.34
CA HIS A 72 0.98 10.88 2.99
C HIS A 72 0.30 11.86 2.04
N LYS A 73 -1.01 11.64 1.87
CA LYS A 73 -1.79 12.51 1.06
C LYS A 73 -2.98 12.88 1.88
N ALA A 74 -3.01 14.11 2.37
CA ALA A 74 -4.13 14.55 3.17
C ALA A 74 -5.36 14.59 2.29
N GLU A 75 -6.52 14.26 2.92
CA GLU A 75 -7.72 14.29 2.22
C GLU A 75 -8.06 15.69 1.92
N GLN A 76 -8.42 15.99 0.74
CA GLN A 76 -8.75 17.27 0.39
C GLN A 76 -10.08 17.57 0.61
N ASN A 77 -10.44 18.07 1.57
CA ASN A 77 -11.72 18.42 1.82
C ASN A 77 -12.05 19.60 1.33
N THR A 78 -11.77 20.04 0.72
CA THR A 78 -12.13 21.09 0.17
C THR A 78 -13.04 21.95 0.42
N SER A 79 -13.41 22.10 0.72
CA SER A 79 -14.13 22.72 0.82
C SER A 79 -14.32 23.44 1.14
N ILE A 80 -14.33 23.92 1.26
CA ILE A 80 -14.63 24.60 1.51
C ILE A 80 -14.64 25.31 1.43
N GLU A 81 -14.57 25.62 1.37
CA GLU A 81 -14.76 26.35 1.28
C GLU A 81 -14.98 26.90 1.22
#